data_72a14c945aaae42cee6a955ca0f33d29
#
_entry.id   72a14c945aaae42cee6a955ca0f33d29
#
_cell.length_a   1.000
_cell.length_b   1.000
_cell.length_c   1.000
_cell.angle_alpha   90.00
_cell.angle_beta   90.00
_cell.angle_gamma   90.00
#
_symmetry.space_group_name_H-M   'P 1'
#
loop_
_entity.id
_entity.type
_entity.pdbx_description
1 polymer ?
#
loop_
_entity_poly.entity_id
_entity_poly.type
_entity_poly.pdbx_seq_one_letter_code
_entity_poly.pdbx_strand_id
1 'polypeptide(L)'
;GYSGQGGPLMPLSFSTRGEEPSVDAERANRILNRMDELNLYRIAAQKAPFAMPVKSAFRFTSGYGMRWGRMHQGTDFAAPQGTPIYSTADGVVTHAGWLSGYGRLIKIKHAFGIETRYAHLSQIRVNVGQRVSRGDRIGDMGNSGRSTGTHLHYEVRVGDQSVNPMIYIKAANNVF
;
A
#
# COMPACT_ATOMS: atom_id res chain seq x y z
N GLY A 1 -15.47 -12.14 -13.76
CA GLY A 1 -16.03 -10.88 -13.32
C GLY A 1 -17.15 -11.09 -12.33
N TYR A 2 -16.87 -10.93 -11.04
CA TYR A 2 -17.93 -10.80 -10.03
C TYR A 2 -18.16 -9.31 -9.80
N SER A 3 -19.23 -8.76 -10.39
CA SER A 3 -19.77 -7.46 -10.03
C SER A 3 -20.80 -7.64 -8.90
N GLY A 4 -20.33 -7.91 -7.69
CA GLY A 4 -21.19 -7.91 -6.52
C GLY A 4 -21.44 -6.47 -6.09
N GLN A 5 -22.51 -5.86 -6.58
CA GLN A 5 -23.10 -4.68 -5.97
C GLN A 5 -23.87 -5.13 -4.74
N GLY A 6 -23.16 -5.25 -3.60
CA GLY A 6 -23.81 -5.30 -2.29
C GLY A 6 -24.24 -3.89 -1.94
N GLY A 7 -25.50 -3.58 -2.07
CA GLY A 7 -26.10 -2.40 -1.44
C GLY A 7 -26.03 -2.53 0.09
N PRO A 8 -26.25 -1.43 0.83
CA PRO A 8 -26.33 -1.50 2.30
C PRO A 8 -27.39 -2.51 2.69
N LEU A 9 -27.04 -3.41 3.64
CA LEU A 9 -27.99 -4.38 4.19
C LEU A 9 -29.11 -3.62 4.88
N MET A 10 -30.34 -3.85 4.44
CA MET A 10 -31.52 -3.27 5.10
C MET A 10 -31.75 -3.94 6.46
N PRO A 11 -32.12 -3.18 7.51
CA PRO A 11 -32.43 -3.76 8.80
C PRO A 11 -33.54 -4.81 8.69
N LEU A 12 -33.39 -5.94 9.38
CA LEU A 12 -34.33 -7.07 9.32
C LEU A 12 -35.68 -6.82 10.04
N SER A 13 -35.89 -5.65 10.61
CA SER A 13 -37.17 -5.33 11.30
C SER A 13 -38.08 -4.49 10.37
N PHE A 14 -38.97 -5.15 9.66
CA PHE A 14 -40.15 -4.51 9.11
C PHE A 14 -41.34 -4.74 10.04
N SER A 15 -41.43 -4.01 11.13
CA SER A 15 -42.69 -3.95 11.88
C SER A 15 -43.52 -2.79 11.33
N THR A 16 -44.57 -3.10 10.57
CA THR A 16 -45.60 -2.13 10.15
C THR A 16 -46.57 -1.77 11.30
N ARG A 17 -46.38 -2.30 12.50
CA ARG A 17 -47.27 -2.14 13.64
C ARG A 17 -46.64 -1.49 14.89
N GLY A 18 -45.43 -0.92 14.78
CA GLY A 18 -44.82 -0.22 15.93
C GLY A 18 -44.40 -1.13 17.10
N GLU A 19 -44.30 -2.44 16.89
CA GLU A 19 -43.74 -3.37 17.90
C GLU A 19 -42.22 -3.19 18.01
N GLU A 20 -41.71 -3.21 19.22
CA GLU A 20 -40.26 -3.19 19.45
C GLU A 20 -39.59 -4.42 18.79
N PRO A 21 -38.39 -4.24 18.21
CA PRO A 21 -37.64 -5.35 17.58
C PRO A 21 -37.39 -6.46 18.59
N SER A 22 -37.59 -7.71 18.23
CA SER A 22 -37.22 -8.84 19.08
C SER A 22 -35.73 -8.84 19.41
N VAL A 23 -35.34 -9.40 20.55
CA VAL A 23 -33.94 -9.53 20.99
C VAL A 23 -33.08 -10.20 19.91
N ASP A 24 -33.63 -11.14 19.14
CA ASP A 24 -32.94 -11.81 18.06
C ASP A 24 -32.79 -10.91 16.81
N ALA A 25 -33.77 -10.06 16.52
CA ALA A 25 -33.69 -9.07 15.46
C ALA A 25 -32.62 -8.01 15.78
N GLU A 26 -32.52 -7.57 17.03
CA GLU A 26 -31.44 -6.65 17.46
C GLU A 26 -30.06 -7.29 17.39
N ARG A 27 -29.92 -8.57 17.75
CA ARG A 27 -28.67 -9.33 17.63
C ARG A 27 -28.27 -9.46 16.16
N ALA A 28 -29.23 -9.84 15.30
CA ALA A 28 -29.00 -9.96 13.88
C ALA A 28 -28.53 -8.63 13.26
N ASN A 29 -29.20 -7.52 13.58
CA ASN A 29 -28.81 -6.19 13.13
C ASN A 29 -27.40 -5.78 13.60
N ARG A 30 -27.03 -6.09 14.84
CA ARG A 30 -25.67 -5.85 15.33
C ARG A 30 -24.62 -6.68 14.57
N ILE A 31 -24.91 -7.93 14.24
CA ILE A 31 -24.02 -8.78 13.45
C ILE A 31 -23.87 -8.20 12.04
N LEU A 32 -24.97 -7.83 11.38
CA LEU A 32 -24.96 -7.24 10.05
C LEU A 32 -24.14 -5.94 10.01
N ASN A 33 -24.35 -5.04 10.96
CA ASN A 33 -23.59 -3.79 11.04
C ASN A 33 -22.09 -4.04 11.24
N ARG A 34 -21.70 -5.03 12.06
CA ARG A 34 -20.29 -5.41 12.23
C ARG A 34 -19.70 -6.05 10.97
N MET A 35 -20.47 -6.82 10.23
CA MET A 35 -20.04 -7.40 8.96
C MET A 35 -19.79 -6.31 7.92
N ASP A 36 -20.66 -5.29 7.84
CA ASP A 36 -20.47 -4.15 6.95
C ASP A 36 -19.23 -3.34 7.31
N GLU A 37 -19.01 -3.08 8.60
CA GLU A 37 -17.81 -2.41 9.10
C GLU A 37 -16.54 -3.20 8.75
N LEU A 38 -16.54 -4.52 8.98
CA LEU A 38 -15.42 -5.40 8.59
C LEU A 38 -15.17 -5.39 7.08
N ASN A 39 -16.23 -5.37 6.26
CA ASN A 39 -16.09 -5.28 4.81
C ASN A 39 -15.48 -3.94 4.38
N LEU A 40 -15.86 -2.84 5.00
CA LEU A 40 -15.25 -1.52 4.76
C LEU A 40 -13.76 -1.51 5.12
N TYR A 41 -13.39 -2.07 6.28
CA TYR A 41 -11.99 -2.20 6.68
C TYR A 41 -11.20 -3.08 5.70
N ARG A 42 -11.79 -4.19 5.23
CA ARG A 42 -11.15 -5.07 4.25
C ARG A 42 -10.91 -4.37 2.91
N ILE A 43 -11.90 -3.60 2.41
CA ILE A 43 -11.76 -2.80 1.19
C ILE A 43 -10.68 -1.72 1.38
N ALA A 44 -10.68 -1.02 2.52
CA ALA A 44 -9.66 -0.01 2.84
C ALA A 44 -8.26 -0.63 2.91
N ALA A 45 -8.13 -1.80 3.55
CA ALA A 45 -6.87 -2.54 3.65
C ALA A 45 -6.33 -2.99 2.28
N GLN A 46 -7.20 -3.33 1.34
CA GLN A 46 -6.77 -3.66 -0.03
C GLN A 46 -6.21 -2.45 -0.80
N LYS A 47 -6.63 -1.25 -0.45
CA LYS A 47 -6.21 0.02 -1.09
C LYS A 47 -4.95 0.62 -0.49
N ALA A 48 -4.55 0.21 0.72
CA ALA A 48 -3.36 0.70 1.39
C ALA A 48 -2.11 -0.12 1.02
N PRO A 49 -0.88 0.45 1.11
CA PRO A 49 0.36 -0.21 0.68
C PRO A 49 0.89 -1.21 1.72
N PHE A 50 0.09 -2.22 2.03
CA PHE A 50 0.40 -3.25 3.03
C PHE A 50 1.24 -4.41 2.50
N ALA A 51 1.68 -4.40 1.24
CA ALA A 51 2.51 -5.46 0.69
C ALA A 51 4.01 -5.13 0.78
N MET A 52 4.85 -6.17 0.74
CA MET A 52 6.28 -6.03 0.58
C MET A 52 6.63 -5.62 -0.87
N PRO A 53 7.49 -4.60 -1.06
CA PRO A 53 7.93 -4.21 -2.40
C PRO A 53 8.96 -5.19 -3.01
N VAL A 54 9.58 -6.05 -2.19
CA VAL A 54 10.56 -7.07 -2.59
C VAL A 54 10.08 -8.43 -2.09
N LYS A 55 9.90 -9.40 -2.99
CA LYS A 55 9.43 -10.76 -2.66
C LYS A 55 10.56 -11.79 -2.57
N SER A 56 11.72 -11.48 -3.15
CA SER A 56 12.93 -12.31 -3.06
C SER A 56 13.63 -12.12 -1.73
N ALA A 57 14.59 -12.96 -1.39
CA ALA A 57 15.45 -12.77 -0.23
C ALA A 57 16.16 -11.41 -0.29
N PHE A 58 16.11 -10.66 0.79
CA PHE A 58 16.73 -9.34 0.92
C PHE A 58 17.32 -9.15 2.33
N ARG A 59 18.19 -8.16 2.44
CA ARG A 59 18.68 -7.66 3.72
C ARG A 59 18.08 -6.28 3.99
N PHE A 60 17.46 -6.11 5.16
CA PHE A 60 17.07 -4.80 5.66
C PHE A 60 18.33 -4.03 6.06
N THR A 61 18.62 -2.92 5.41
CA THR A 61 19.88 -2.19 5.62
C THR A 61 19.69 -0.89 6.36
N SER A 62 18.53 -0.24 6.23
CA SER A 62 18.27 1.02 6.92
C SER A 62 16.78 1.28 7.11
N GLY A 63 16.41 1.73 8.30
CA GLY A 63 15.05 2.15 8.63
C GLY A 63 14.79 3.64 8.38
N TYR A 64 13.53 4.00 8.48
CA TYR A 64 13.02 5.36 8.49
C TYR A 64 13.45 6.10 9.75
N GLY A 65 13.78 7.40 9.63
CA GLY A 65 14.05 8.27 10.76
C GLY A 65 15.37 9.02 10.67
N MET A 66 15.71 9.73 11.75
CA MET A 66 16.94 10.53 11.84
C MET A 66 18.19 9.66 11.87
N ARG A 67 19.16 9.99 10.99
CA ARG A 67 20.48 9.34 10.93
C ARG A 67 21.56 10.41 10.78
N TRP A 68 22.52 10.48 11.70
CA TRP A 68 23.64 11.44 11.66
C TRP A 68 23.21 12.87 11.27
N GLY A 69 22.14 13.37 11.91
CA GLY A 69 21.62 14.71 11.66
C GLY A 69 20.80 14.89 10.36
N ARG A 70 20.52 13.79 9.62
CA ARG A 70 19.70 13.83 8.40
C ARG A 70 18.51 12.87 8.51
N MET A 71 17.36 13.32 8.02
CA MET A 71 16.15 12.52 7.95
C MET A 71 16.24 11.52 6.80
N HIS A 72 16.11 10.21 7.10
CA HIS A 72 15.89 9.17 6.11
C HIS A 72 14.39 8.98 5.91
N GLN A 73 13.90 9.37 4.74
CA GLN A 73 12.45 9.45 4.45
C GLN A 73 11.82 8.12 4.04
N GLY A 74 12.58 7.04 4.04
CA GLY A 74 12.13 5.73 3.60
C GLY A 74 12.78 4.58 4.36
N THR A 75 12.72 3.41 3.76
CA THR A 75 13.33 2.17 4.24
C THR A 75 14.13 1.54 3.11
N ASP A 76 15.32 1.03 3.43
CA ASP A 76 16.23 0.47 2.44
C ASP A 76 16.29 -1.07 2.54
N PHE A 77 16.05 -1.72 1.39
CA PHE A 77 16.12 -3.16 1.20
C PHE A 77 17.21 -3.50 0.19
N ALA A 78 18.28 -4.19 0.62
CA ALA A 78 19.37 -4.60 -0.26
C ALA A 78 19.18 -6.04 -0.76
N ALA A 79 19.32 -6.22 -2.07
CA ALA A 79 19.32 -7.50 -2.75
C ALA A 79 20.16 -7.38 -4.03
N PRO A 80 20.44 -8.47 -4.76
CA PRO A 80 21.18 -8.41 -6.03
C PRO A 80 20.56 -7.44 -7.04
N GLN A 81 21.40 -6.83 -7.88
CA GLN A 81 20.94 -5.98 -8.97
C GLN A 81 20.00 -6.75 -9.91
N GLY A 82 18.93 -6.10 -10.33
CA GLY A 82 17.91 -6.73 -11.18
C GLY A 82 16.82 -7.47 -10.38
N THR A 83 16.91 -7.54 -9.04
CA THR A 83 15.83 -8.09 -8.22
C THR A 83 14.51 -7.39 -8.53
N PRO A 84 13.43 -8.13 -8.83
CA PRO A 84 12.13 -7.55 -9.17
C PRO A 84 11.54 -6.73 -8.03
N ILE A 85 11.01 -5.54 -8.37
CA ILE A 85 10.31 -4.63 -7.47
C ILE A 85 8.83 -4.61 -7.84
N TYR A 86 7.97 -4.66 -6.82
CA TYR A 86 6.53 -4.80 -6.98
C TYR A 86 5.77 -3.63 -6.35
N SER A 87 4.64 -3.27 -6.97
CA SER A 87 3.70 -2.30 -6.37
C SER A 87 3.11 -2.86 -5.07
N THR A 88 3.08 -2.03 -4.04
CA THR A 88 2.60 -2.43 -2.71
C THR A 88 1.09 -2.27 -2.52
N ALA A 89 0.42 -1.55 -3.44
CA ALA A 89 -1.04 -1.40 -3.52
C ALA A 89 -1.47 -1.08 -4.95
N ASP A 90 -2.78 -1.12 -5.20
CA ASP A 90 -3.38 -0.62 -6.44
C ASP A 90 -3.16 0.88 -6.55
N GLY A 91 -2.90 1.38 -7.76
CA GLY A 91 -2.68 2.80 -7.96
C GLY A 91 -2.43 3.22 -9.40
N VAL A 92 -2.05 4.49 -9.56
CA VAL A 92 -1.69 5.07 -10.84
C VAL A 92 -0.28 5.62 -10.75
N VAL A 93 0.55 5.30 -11.72
CA VAL A 93 1.93 5.80 -11.82
C VAL A 93 1.90 7.29 -12.14
N THR A 94 2.47 8.11 -11.27
CA THR A 94 2.56 9.58 -11.43
C THR A 94 3.92 10.04 -11.87
N HIS A 95 4.97 9.21 -11.68
CA HIS A 95 6.32 9.46 -12.16
C HIS A 95 7.01 8.14 -12.50
N ALA A 96 7.72 8.12 -13.62
CA ALA A 96 8.53 6.99 -14.06
C ALA A 96 9.74 7.53 -14.84
N GLY A 97 10.85 7.79 -14.16
CA GLY A 97 12.00 8.44 -14.79
C GLY A 97 13.11 8.78 -13.80
N TRP A 98 14.04 9.61 -14.26
CA TRP A 98 15.17 10.07 -13.45
C TRP A 98 14.77 11.27 -12.58
N LEU A 99 15.14 11.20 -11.31
CA LEU A 99 15.03 12.35 -10.38
C LEU A 99 16.33 12.48 -9.57
N SER A 100 16.85 13.71 -9.47
CA SER A 100 18.08 13.99 -8.73
C SER A 100 18.04 13.44 -7.32
N GLY A 101 19.10 12.77 -6.89
CA GLY A 101 19.18 12.08 -5.60
C GLY A 101 18.58 10.67 -5.62
N TYR A 102 17.40 10.48 -6.17
CA TYR A 102 16.70 9.18 -6.23
C TYR A 102 17.18 8.26 -7.37
N GLY A 103 17.82 8.82 -8.41
CA GLY A 103 18.12 8.06 -9.61
C GLY A 103 16.87 7.72 -10.41
N ARG A 104 16.76 6.49 -10.92
CA ARG A 104 15.53 6.01 -11.54
C ARG A 104 14.48 5.76 -10.45
N LEU A 105 13.39 6.52 -10.56
CA LEU A 105 12.32 6.61 -9.56
C LEU A 105 10.97 6.29 -10.20
N ILE A 106 10.17 5.52 -9.50
CA ILE A 106 8.73 5.35 -9.74
C ILE A 106 7.97 5.96 -8.57
N LYS A 107 6.95 6.78 -8.86
CA LYS A 107 5.96 7.24 -7.88
C LYS A 107 4.60 6.68 -8.28
N ILE A 108 3.87 6.16 -7.31
CA ILE A 108 2.52 5.61 -7.50
C ILE A 108 1.59 6.28 -6.51
N LYS A 109 0.52 6.88 -7.03
CA LYS A 109 -0.56 7.45 -6.22
C LYS A 109 -1.62 6.38 -5.99
N HIS A 110 -1.93 6.16 -4.72
CA HIS A 110 -2.93 5.23 -4.22
C HIS A 110 -4.17 5.95 -3.72
N ALA A 111 -5.14 5.19 -3.21
CA ALA A 111 -6.29 5.74 -2.49
C ALA A 111 -5.85 6.48 -1.21
N PHE A 112 -6.76 7.26 -0.64
CA PHE A 112 -6.60 7.96 0.66
C PHE A 112 -5.44 8.97 0.70
N GLY A 113 -5.02 9.51 -0.46
CA GLY A 113 -3.90 10.45 -0.53
C GLY A 113 -2.53 9.86 -0.22
N ILE A 114 -2.40 8.53 -0.30
CA ILE A 114 -1.13 7.83 -0.11
C ILE A 114 -0.35 7.80 -1.42
N GLU A 115 0.96 8.05 -1.36
CA GLU A 115 1.91 7.88 -2.44
C GLU A 115 3.03 6.94 -1.99
N THR A 116 3.44 6.02 -2.87
CA THR A 116 4.65 5.23 -2.66
C THR A 116 5.73 5.60 -3.67
N ARG A 117 6.99 5.52 -3.25
CA ARG A 117 8.18 5.80 -4.06
C ARG A 117 9.13 4.62 -4.04
N TYR A 118 9.67 4.31 -5.22
CA TYR A 118 10.60 3.21 -5.45
C TYR A 118 11.81 3.77 -6.19
N ALA A 119 12.93 3.91 -5.49
CA ALA A 119 14.11 4.61 -6.00
C ALA A 119 15.33 3.70 -6.18
N HIS A 120 16.39 4.28 -6.78
CA HIS A 120 17.66 3.64 -7.10
C HIS A 120 17.54 2.46 -8.07
N LEU A 121 16.47 2.44 -8.89
CA LEU A 121 16.19 1.33 -9.80
C LEU A 121 17.26 1.20 -10.89
N SER A 122 17.48 -0.04 -11.36
CA SER A 122 18.26 -0.32 -12.57
C SER A 122 17.39 -0.22 -13.82
N GLN A 123 16.11 -0.60 -13.70
CA GLN A 123 15.14 -0.53 -14.79
C GLN A 123 13.75 -0.16 -14.30
N ILE A 124 13.06 0.69 -15.06
CA ILE A 124 11.64 1.03 -14.90
C ILE A 124 10.86 0.20 -15.92
N ARG A 125 9.74 -0.42 -15.47
CA ARG A 125 8.90 -1.31 -16.31
C ARG A 125 7.48 -0.81 -16.49
N VAL A 126 7.21 0.41 -16.08
CA VAL A 126 5.88 1.05 -16.13
C VAL A 126 6.00 2.46 -16.70
N ASN A 127 4.89 3.00 -17.21
CA ASN A 127 4.81 4.34 -17.76
C ASN A 127 3.93 5.25 -16.88
N VAL A 128 4.16 6.56 -16.95
CA VAL A 128 3.30 7.56 -16.29
C VAL A 128 1.87 7.41 -16.83
N GLY A 129 0.89 7.47 -15.93
CA GLY A 129 -0.53 7.25 -16.22
C GLY A 129 -0.96 5.78 -16.21
N GLN A 130 -0.03 4.83 -16.18
CA GLN A 130 -0.37 3.41 -16.11
C GLN A 130 -1.03 3.07 -14.77
N ARG A 131 -2.12 2.28 -14.83
CA ARG A 131 -2.73 1.64 -13.66
C ARG A 131 -1.94 0.39 -13.31
N VAL A 132 -1.66 0.19 -12.04
CA VAL A 132 -1.00 -1.00 -11.51
C VAL A 132 -1.80 -1.56 -10.36
N SER A 133 -1.74 -2.88 -10.21
CA SER A 133 -2.33 -3.60 -9.09
C SER A 133 -1.26 -3.95 -8.05
N ARG A 134 -1.67 -4.20 -6.83
CA ARG A 134 -0.79 -4.75 -5.80
C ARG A 134 -0.12 -6.02 -6.30
N GLY A 135 1.20 -6.07 -6.23
CA GLY A 135 1.98 -7.22 -6.66
C GLY A 135 2.39 -7.22 -8.13
N ASP A 136 2.02 -6.20 -8.91
CA ASP A 136 2.56 -6.01 -10.26
C ASP A 136 4.03 -5.64 -10.20
N ARG A 137 4.86 -6.26 -11.06
CA ARG A 137 6.27 -5.90 -11.22
C ARG A 137 6.36 -4.55 -11.93
N ILE A 138 6.94 -3.56 -11.23
CA ILE A 138 7.04 -2.19 -11.72
C ILE A 138 8.46 -1.77 -12.12
N GLY A 139 9.47 -2.46 -11.62
CA GLY A 139 10.87 -2.16 -11.90
C GLY A 139 11.81 -3.21 -11.38
N ASP A 140 13.11 -2.92 -11.46
CA ASP A 140 14.17 -3.79 -10.99
C ASP A 140 15.15 -3.01 -10.11
N MET A 141 15.61 -3.65 -9.04
CA MET A 141 16.54 -3.05 -8.08
C MET A 141 17.86 -2.69 -8.73
N GLY A 142 18.45 -1.57 -8.33
CA GLY A 142 19.72 -1.09 -8.86
C GLY A 142 20.51 -0.26 -7.86
N ASN A 143 21.38 0.59 -8.42
CA ASN A 143 22.26 1.48 -7.68
C ASN A 143 22.36 2.85 -8.38
N SER A 144 21.25 3.34 -8.95
CA SER A 144 21.21 4.60 -9.67
C SER A 144 21.02 5.80 -8.73
N GLY A 145 21.47 6.99 -9.15
CA GLY A 145 21.38 8.20 -8.35
C GLY A 145 22.40 8.26 -7.21
N ARG A 146 22.02 8.89 -6.10
CA ARG A 146 22.92 8.99 -4.93
C ARG A 146 22.75 7.76 -4.03
N SER A 147 23.45 6.70 -4.36
CA SER A 147 23.42 5.42 -3.66
C SER A 147 24.83 4.85 -3.52
N THR A 148 25.13 4.21 -2.41
CA THR A 148 26.46 3.60 -2.11
C THR A 148 26.52 2.12 -2.42
N GLY A 149 25.41 1.49 -2.78
CA GLY A 149 25.34 0.06 -3.10
C GLY A 149 23.96 -0.32 -3.59
N THR A 150 23.82 -1.51 -4.17
CA THR A 150 22.55 -1.97 -4.73
C THR A 150 21.49 -2.16 -3.65
N HIS A 151 20.43 -1.36 -3.70
CA HIS A 151 19.28 -1.43 -2.80
C HIS A 151 18.05 -0.76 -3.42
N LEU A 152 16.88 -1.09 -2.90
CA LEU A 152 15.65 -0.33 -3.08
C LEU A 152 15.53 0.66 -1.91
N HIS A 153 15.41 1.94 -2.22
CA HIS A 153 14.89 2.93 -1.28
C HIS A 153 13.38 3.06 -1.48
N TYR A 154 12.62 2.70 -0.45
CA TYR A 154 11.16 2.66 -0.48
C TYR A 154 10.56 3.67 0.50
N GLU A 155 9.70 4.57 0.00
CA GLU A 155 8.97 5.55 0.82
C GLU A 155 7.46 5.30 0.76
N VAL A 156 6.80 5.57 1.88
CA VAL A 156 5.35 5.79 1.95
C VAL A 156 5.13 7.24 2.37
N ARG A 157 4.25 7.94 1.69
CA ARG A 157 3.88 9.31 1.96
C ARG A 157 2.38 9.44 2.13
N VAL A 158 1.95 10.26 3.09
CA VAL A 158 0.56 10.63 3.29
C VAL A 158 0.47 12.15 3.10
N GLY A 159 -0.21 12.59 2.06
CA GLY A 159 -0.03 13.95 1.55
C GLY A 159 1.44 14.15 1.15
N ASP A 160 2.04 15.25 1.58
CA ASP A 160 3.43 15.58 1.28
C ASP A 160 4.44 15.07 2.33
N GLN A 161 3.98 14.40 3.39
CA GLN A 161 4.84 13.95 4.48
C GLN A 161 5.22 12.48 4.32
N SER A 162 6.53 12.18 4.45
CA SER A 162 7.01 10.81 4.54
C SER A 162 6.66 10.21 5.90
N VAL A 163 6.21 8.95 5.89
CA VAL A 163 5.88 8.18 7.09
C VAL A 163 6.67 6.87 7.10
N ASN A 164 6.79 6.24 8.25
CA ASN A 164 7.56 5.01 8.38
C ASN A 164 6.91 3.86 7.58
N PRO A 165 7.52 3.38 6.47
CA PRO A 165 6.95 2.33 5.63
C PRO A 165 6.71 1.02 6.36
N MET A 166 7.52 0.73 7.40
CA MET A 166 7.42 -0.53 8.14
C MET A 166 6.14 -0.64 8.96
N ILE A 167 5.45 0.48 9.27
CA ILE A 167 4.12 0.45 9.90
C ILE A 167 3.13 -0.23 8.96
N TYR A 168 3.13 0.15 7.67
CA TYR A 168 2.25 -0.42 6.65
C TYR A 168 2.59 -1.88 6.35
N ILE A 169 3.88 -2.18 6.17
CA ILE A 169 4.35 -3.54 5.85
C ILE A 169 4.03 -4.53 6.99
N LYS A 170 4.26 -4.13 8.25
CA LYS A 170 3.95 -4.98 9.40
C LYS A 170 2.46 -5.16 9.64
N ALA A 171 1.64 -4.15 9.34
CA ALA A 171 0.19 -4.26 9.44
C ALA A 171 -0.37 -5.33 8.51
N ALA A 172 0.28 -5.63 7.38
CA ALA A 172 -0.11 -6.71 6.48
C ALA A 172 -0.18 -8.07 7.17
N ASN A 173 0.74 -8.36 8.08
CA ASN A 173 0.80 -9.65 8.81
C ASN A 173 -0.40 -9.84 9.77
N ASN A 174 -1.15 -8.78 10.06
CA ASN A 174 -2.30 -8.81 10.96
C ASN A 174 -3.64 -8.72 10.22
N VAL A 175 -3.62 -8.50 8.90
CA VAL A 175 -4.82 -8.25 8.08
C VAL A 175 -5.05 -9.37 7.05
N PHE A 176 -3.99 -10.13 6.69
CA PHE A 176 -4.05 -11.17 5.66
C PHE A 176 -3.53 -12.50 6.17
#